data_5f3ff833dd730122d5d9807546636442
#
_entry.id   5f3ff833dd730122d5d9807546636442
#
_cell.length_a   1.000
_cell.length_b   1.000
_cell.length_c   1.000
_cell.angle_alpha   90.00
_cell.angle_beta   90.00
_cell.angle_gamma   90.00
#
_symmetry.space_group_name_H-M   'P 1'
#
loop_
_entity.id
_entity.type
_entity.pdbx_description
1 polymer ?
#
loop_
_entity_poly.entity_id
_entity_poly.type
_entity_poly.pdbx_seq_one_letter_code
_entity_poly.pdbx_strand_id
1 'polypeptide(L)'
;LEKQILPDGGHISRSPIVLLELLTDLLSLRHVFLSLHKAPPQFLVRAIERMLPALRFFIHRDGHLAHFNGVGAVNQKHIQNIFSWDDTKGKCLSFAPYSGYQRLSFKETTVIADIGKTPLRHLCSHTHAGCLSFEMSSATQRFIINAGLDTLGLAKTRLLGRLTAAHSTATINNTSSCQFKKNAQSCQEPIADGVRNVKLSRIEGPERAGFIASHDGYLKRMNLLHERALTLTKDGKIIEGYDQFTHSSSGHAPSDVETKIAIRF
;
A
#
# COMPACT_ATOMS: atom_id res chain seq x y z
N LEU A 1 4.70 -1.46 21.04
CA LEU A 1 3.75 -0.74 20.20
C LEU A 1 4.35 0.55 19.61
N GLU A 2 4.99 1.39 20.41
CA GLU A 2 5.52 2.70 19.96
C GLU A 2 6.45 2.62 18.74
N LYS A 3 7.26 1.55 18.62
CA LYS A 3 8.16 1.33 17.49
C LYS A 3 7.48 0.70 16.27
N GLN A 4 6.32 0.08 16.46
CA GLN A 4 5.63 -0.66 15.40
C GLN A 4 4.52 0.16 14.75
N ILE A 5 3.91 1.07 15.49
CA ILE A 5 2.82 1.92 15.00
C ILE A 5 3.36 3.30 14.68
N LEU A 6 3.32 3.63 13.40
CA LEU A 6 3.78 4.89 12.86
C LEU A 6 2.90 6.07 13.31
N PRO A 7 3.36 7.32 13.17
CA PRO A 7 2.57 8.49 13.57
C PRO A 7 1.23 8.61 12.83
N ASP A 8 1.13 8.13 11.59
CA ASP A 8 -0.12 8.06 10.81
C ASP A 8 -0.98 6.82 11.14
N GLY A 9 -0.60 6.05 12.16
CA GLY A 9 -1.31 4.86 12.62
C GLY A 9 -1.05 3.60 11.82
N GLY A 10 -0.31 3.68 10.71
CA GLY A 10 0.09 2.51 9.93
C GLY A 10 1.11 1.63 10.67
N HIS A 11 1.19 0.35 10.30
CA HIS A 11 2.22 -0.54 10.82
C HIS A 11 3.54 -0.34 10.08
N ILE A 12 4.68 -0.46 10.77
CA ILE A 12 6.03 -0.25 10.22
C ILE A 12 6.37 -1.18 9.03
N SER A 13 5.73 -2.33 8.91
CA SER A 13 5.86 -3.23 7.75
C SER A 13 5.12 -2.73 6.51
N ARG A 14 4.33 -1.67 6.61
CA ARG A 14 3.45 -1.12 5.58
C ARG A 14 2.37 -2.10 5.09
N SER A 15 2.11 -3.16 5.85
CA SER A 15 1.13 -4.19 5.50
C SER A 15 -0.23 -3.91 6.14
N PRO A 16 -1.31 -3.69 5.35
CA PRO A 16 -2.64 -3.47 5.91
C PRO A 16 -3.21 -4.70 6.62
N ILE A 17 -2.79 -5.92 6.22
CA ILE A 17 -3.24 -7.13 6.92
C ILE A 17 -2.61 -7.24 8.31
N VAL A 18 -1.31 -6.93 8.45
CA VAL A 18 -0.64 -6.89 9.76
C VAL A 18 -1.24 -5.81 10.66
N LEU A 19 -1.62 -4.66 10.07
CA LEU A 19 -2.34 -3.61 10.80
C LEU A 19 -3.69 -4.12 11.32
N LEU A 20 -4.47 -4.81 10.49
CA LEU A 20 -5.76 -5.40 10.85
C LEU A 20 -5.62 -6.42 11.98
N GLU A 21 -4.69 -7.37 11.85
CA GLU A 21 -4.44 -8.44 12.83
C GLU A 21 -4.01 -7.87 14.18
N LEU A 22 -3.02 -6.97 14.17
CA LEU A 22 -2.55 -6.33 15.40
C LEU A 22 -3.65 -5.50 16.07
N LEU A 23 -4.44 -4.75 15.29
CA LEU A 23 -5.55 -3.96 15.84
C LEU A 23 -6.61 -4.88 16.50
N THR A 24 -6.88 -6.04 15.91
CA THR A 24 -7.78 -7.06 16.48
C THR A 24 -7.30 -7.51 17.85
N ASP A 25 -6.01 -7.82 17.98
CA ASP A 25 -5.40 -8.25 19.24
C ASP A 25 -5.46 -7.14 20.31
N LEU A 26 -5.16 -5.90 19.90
CA LEU A 26 -5.19 -4.76 20.81
C LEU A 26 -6.60 -4.40 21.29
N LEU A 27 -7.60 -4.52 20.43
CA LEU A 27 -9.01 -4.33 20.80
C LEU A 27 -9.46 -5.42 21.78
N SER A 28 -9.09 -6.67 21.53
CA SER A 28 -9.36 -7.80 22.43
C SER A 28 -8.70 -7.58 23.80
N LEU A 29 -7.46 -7.14 23.82
CA LEU A 29 -6.74 -6.81 25.05
C LEU A 29 -7.41 -5.64 25.79
N ARG A 30 -7.81 -4.57 25.10
CA ARG A 30 -8.58 -3.46 25.70
C ARG A 30 -9.88 -3.98 26.35
N HIS A 31 -10.59 -4.88 25.68
CA HIS A 31 -11.81 -5.47 26.21
C HIS A 31 -11.56 -6.27 27.52
N VAL A 32 -10.48 -7.02 27.61
CA VAL A 32 -10.08 -7.73 28.85
C VAL A 32 -9.87 -6.75 30.00
N PHE A 33 -9.17 -5.62 29.78
CA PHE A 33 -9.03 -4.60 30.85
C PHE A 33 -10.39 -4.10 31.34
N LEU A 34 -11.28 -3.76 30.41
CA LEU A 34 -12.61 -3.25 30.73
C LEU A 34 -13.48 -4.28 31.47
N SER A 35 -13.43 -5.56 31.07
CA SER A 35 -14.18 -6.65 31.75
C SER A 35 -13.68 -6.90 33.17
N LEU A 36 -12.42 -6.59 33.46
CA LEU A 36 -11.83 -6.66 34.80
C LEU A 36 -12.02 -5.36 35.59
N HIS A 37 -12.84 -4.42 35.11
CA HIS A 37 -13.01 -3.08 35.69
C HIS A 37 -11.69 -2.32 35.91
N LYS A 38 -10.69 -2.56 35.04
CA LYS A 38 -9.39 -1.89 35.05
C LYS A 38 -9.29 -0.94 33.87
N ALA A 39 -8.71 0.26 34.11
CA ALA A 39 -8.38 1.19 33.02
C ALA A 39 -7.28 0.58 32.12
N PRO A 40 -7.49 0.52 30.78
CA PRO A 40 -6.44 0.10 29.88
C PRO A 40 -5.23 1.05 29.95
N PRO A 41 -3.99 0.54 29.77
CA PRO A 41 -2.81 1.39 29.71
C PRO A 41 -2.92 2.45 28.61
N GLN A 42 -2.48 3.66 28.88
CA GLN A 42 -2.61 4.81 27.96
C GLN A 42 -1.95 4.57 26.59
N PHE A 43 -0.80 3.85 26.56
CA PHE A 43 -0.15 3.51 25.30
C PHE A 43 -0.98 2.57 24.40
N LEU A 44 -1.78 1.68 25.02
CA LEU A 44 -2.71 0.80 24.29
C LEU A 44 -3.85 1.61 23.67
N VAL A 45 -4.46 2.51 24.44
CA VAL A 45 -5.54 3.38 23.97
C VAL A 45 -5.07 4.23 22.80
N ARG A 46 -3.92 4.94 22.96
CA ARG A 46 -3.34 5.79 21.92
C ARG A 46 -2.96 5.01 20.64
N ALA A 47 -2.52 3.75 20.77
CA ALA A 47 -2.21 2.93 19.61
C ALA A 47 -3.51 2.62 18.84
N ILE A 48 -4.56 2.16 19.50
CA ILE A 48 -5.87 1.84 18.90
C ILE A 48 -6.45 3.09 18.21
N GLU A 49 -6.45 4.24 18.88
CA GLU A 49 -6.97 5.51 18.35
C GLU A 49 -6.29 5.94 17.04
N ARG A 50 -4.98 5.67 16.88
CA ARG A 50 -4.26 5.96 15.63
C ARG A 50 -4.48 4.88 14.56
N MET A 51 -4.57 3.61 14.96
CA MET A 51 -4.69 2.49 14.03
C MET A 51 -6.08 2.42 13.37
N LEU A 52 -7.15 2.78 14.05
CA LEU A 52 -8.51 2.76 13.51
C LEU A 52 -8.66 3.65 12.26
N PRO A 53 -8.28 4.94 12.25
CA PRO A 53 -8.30 5.76 11.03
C PRO A 53 -7.34 5.23 9.95
N ALA A 54 -6.19 4.67 10.32
CA ALA A 54 -5.25 4.07 9.38
C ALA A 54 -5.82 2.81 8.72
N LEU A 55 -6.53 1.96 9.45
CA LEU A 55 -7.22 0.82 8.85
C LEU A 55 -8.32 1.28 7.89
N ARG A 56 -9.13 2.29 8.30
CA ARG A 56 -10.18 2.86 7.45
C ARG A 56 -9.65 3.43 6.15
N PHE A 57 -8.42 3.94 6.17
CA PHE A 57 -7.73 4.43 4.98
C PHE A 57 -7.64 3.37 3.86
N PHE A 58 -7.47 2.09 4.21
CA PHE A 58 -7.31 1.00 3.25
C PHE A 58 -8.63 0.35 2.81
N ILE A 59 -9.78 0.82 3.30
CA ILE A 59 -11.07 0.20 2.99
C ILE A 59 -11.75 0.94 1.84
N HIS A 60 -12.15 0.18 0.84
CA HIS A 60 -13.02 0.64 -0.23
C HIS A 60 -14.47 0.71 0.23
N ARG A 61 -15.33 1.37 -0.54
CA ARG A 61 -16.75 1.53 -0.18
C ARG A 61 -17.54 0.22 -0.17
N ASP A 62 -17.03 -0.81 -0.84
CA ASP A 62 -17.59 -2.17 -0.76
C ASP A 62 -17.30 -2.86 0.57
N GLY A 63 -16.55 -2.21 1.47
CA GLY A 63 -16.19 -2.72 2.79
C GLY A 63 -15.01 -3.67 2.82
N HIS A 64 -14.34 -3.90 1.68
CA HIS A 64 -13.16 -4.76 1.61
C HIS A 64 -11.86 -3.95 1.68
N LEU A 65 -10.82 -4.62 2.17
CA LEU A 65 -9.48 -4.08 2.27
C LEU A 65 -8.81 -4.01 0.88
N ALA A 66 -8.06 -2.95 0.62
CA ALA A 66 -7.24 -2.82 -0.58
C ALA A 66 -6.07 -3.82 -0.56
N HIS A 67 -5.76 -4.42 -1.71
CA HIS A 67 -4.80 -5.52 -1.84
C HIS A 67 -3.36 -5.04 -1.96
N PHE A 68 -2.84 -4.41 -0.89
CA PHE A 68 -1.43 -4.02 -0.79
C PHE A 68 -0.68 -4.92 0.19
N ASN A 69 0.59 -5.17 -0.08
CA ASN A 69 1.57 -5.71 0.88
C ASN A 69 1.04 -6.85 1.76
N GLY A 70 0.68 -7.97 1.14
CA GLY A 70 0.28 -9.20 1.82
C GLY A 70 -1.22 -9.35 2.08
N VAL A 71 -2.04 -8.38 1.67
CA VAL A 71 -3.50 -8.54 1.76
C VAL A 71 -3.97 -9.55 0.72
N GLY A 72 -4.72 -10.54 1.19
CA GLY A 72 -5.46 -11.50 0.37
C GLY A 72 -6.96 -11.43 0.68
N ALA A 73 -7.64 -12.57 0.58
CA ALA A 73 -9.04 -12.67 0.96
C ALA A 73 -9.21 -12.41 2.47
N VAL A 74 -9.96 -11.38 2.84
CA VAL A 74 -10.28 -11.02 4.22
C VAL A 74 -11.79 -11.09 4.42
N ASN A 75 -12.21 -11.68 5.54
CA ASN A 75 -13.62 -11.73 5.87
C ASN A 75 -14.15 -10.34 6.20
N GLN A 76 -15.09 -9.85 5.41
CA GLN A 76 -15.71 -8.53 5.60
C GLN A 76 -16.36 -8.36 6.96
N LYS A 77 -16.98 -9.41 7.52
CA LYS A 77 -17.56 -9.38 8.87
C LYS A 77 -16.52 -9.08 9.95
N HIS A 78 -15.28 -9.57 9.75
CA HIS A 78 -14.18 -9.28 10.68
C HIS A 78 -13.84 -7.77 10.69
N ILE A 79 -13.77 -7.16 9.51
CA ILE A 79 -13.55 -5.71 9.37
C ILE A 79 -14.71 -4.92 10.00
N GLN A 80 -15.96 -5.31 9.74
CA GLN A 80 -17.14 -4.68 10.32
C GLN A 80 -17.15 -4.76 11.86
N ASN A 81 -16.76 -5.91 12.41
CA ASN A 81 -16.65 -6.10 13.87
C ASN A 81 -15.61 -5.15 14.48
N ILE A 82 -14.47 -4.95 13.84
CA ILE A 82 -13.47 -3.98 14.33
C ILE A 82 -14.06 -2.58 14.40
N PHE A 83 -14.77 -2.14 13.37
CA PHE A 83 -15.38 -0.81 13.34
C PHE A 83 -16.61 -0.66 14.22
N SER A 84 -17.25 -1.75 14.65
CA SER A 84 -18.30 -1.67 15.67
C SER A 84 -17.77 -1.24 17.06
N TRP A 85 -16.46 -1.41 17.29
CA TRP A 85 -15.76 -0.96 18.50
C TRP A 85 -15.17 0.44 18.37
N ASP A 86 -15.38 1.11 17.22
CA ASP A 86 -14.83 2.45 16.94
C ASP A 86 -15.81 3.53 17.38
N ASP A 87 -15.60 4.02 18.58
CA ASP A 87 -16.38 5.13 19.16
C ASP A 87 -16.03 6.48 18.52
N THR A 88 -14.89 6.56 17.80
CA THR A 88 -14.36 7.86 17.32
C THR A 88 -15.06 8.38 16.07
N LYS A 89 -15.65 7.49 15.24
CA LYS A 89 -16.24 7.81 13.93
C LYS A 89 -15.37 8.80 13.11
N GLY A 90 -14.06 8.71 13.29
CA GLY A 90 -13.09 9.66 12.75
C GLY A 90 -13.13 9.73 11.22
N LYS A 91 -12.77 10.89 10.68
CA LYS A 91 -12.61 11.07 9.23
C LYS A 91 -11.47 10.18 8.71
N CYS A 92 -11.67 9.61 7.52
CA CYS A 92 -10.63 8.88 6.83
C CYS A 92 -9.47 9.82 6.47
N LEU A 93 -8.23 9.39 6.70
CA LEU A 93 -7.04 10.10 6.27
C LEU A 93 -6.98 10.15 4.74
N SER A 94 -6.54 11.24 4.15
CA SER A 94 -6.26 11.37 2.71
C SER A 94 -4.80 11.09 2.37
N PHE A 95 -3.91 11.13 3.37
CA PHE A 95 -2.49 10.95 3.21
C PHE A 95 -1.88 10.27 4.43
N ALA A 96 -1.06 9.26 4.21
CA ALA A 96 -0.34 8.50 5.22
C ALA A 96 1.18 8.58 4.92
N PRO A 97 1.86 9.68 5.31
CA PRO A 97 3.24 9.98 4.89
C PRO A 97 4.27 9.00 5.46
N TYR A 98 4.03 8.48 6.65
CA TYR A 98 4.98 7.59 7.31
C TYR A 98 4.88 6.15 6.81
N SER A 99 3.67 5.67 6.56
CA SER A 99 3.44 4.36 5.95
C SER A 99 3.49 4.38 4.42
N GLY A 100 3.56 5.58 3.81
CA GLY A 100 3.79 5.75 2.38
C GLY A 100 2.60 5.37 1.51
N TYR A 101 1.41 5.90 1.84
CA TYR A 101 0.20 5.70 1.04
C TYR A 101 -0.52 7.03 0.79
N GLN A 102 -1.16 7.11 -0.38
CA GLN A 102 -2.01 8.24 -0.76
C GLN A 102 -3.44 7.74 -1.00
N ARG A 103 -4.43 8.49 -0.51
CA ARG A 103 -5.84 8.26 -0.80
C ARG A 103 -6.47 9.51 -1.40
N LEU A 104 -7.13 9.34 -2.54
CA LEU A 104 -8.00 10.33 -3.14
C LEU A 104 -9.42 9.80 -3.02
N SER A 105 -10.33 10.57 -2.44
CA SER A 105 -11.72 10.12 -2.26
C SER A 105 -12.66 11.30 -2.45
N PHE A 106 -13.35 11.30 -3.60
CA PHE A 106 -14.28 12.34 -3.98
C PHE A 106 -15.57 11.72 -4.49
N LYS A 107 -16.72 12.19 -3.93
CA LYS A 107 -18.05 11.65 -4.21
C LYS A 107 -18.05 10.12 -4.03
N GLU A 108 -18.33 9.37 -5.10
CA GLU A 108 -18.39 7.91 -5.06
C GLU A 108 -17.04 7.23 -5.36
N THR A 109 -16.04 7.97 -5.84
CA THR A 109 -14.78 7.41 -6.31
C THR A 109 -13.69 7.48 -5.25
N THR A 110 -12.99 6.37 -5.08
CA THR A 110 -11.85 6.22 -4.18
C THR A 110 -10.68 5.62 -4.93
N VAL A 111 -9.52 6.27 -4.80
CA VAL A 111 -8.23 5.77 -5.28
C VAL A 111 -7.30 5.64 -4.08
N ILE A 112 -6.65 4.49 -3.93
CA ILE A 112 -5.62 4.25 -2.90
C ILE A 112 -4.34 3.86 -3.64
N ALA A 113 -3.23 4.53 -3.35
CA ALA A 113 -1.95 4.29 -4.03
C ALA A 113 -0.81 4.00 -3.04
N ASP A 114 0.04 3.05 -3.40
CA ASP A 114 1.29 2.76 -2.71
C ASP A 114 2.39 3.70 -3.23
N ILE A 115 2.81 4.65 -2.40
CA ILE A 115 3.87 5.62 -2.70
C ILE A 115 5.04 5.51 -1.72
N GLY A 116 5.28 4.34 -1.17
CA GLY A 116 6.26 4.18 -0.10
C GLY A 116 7.46 3.33 -0.48
N LYS A 117 8.50 3.51 0.31
CA LYS A 117 9.75 2.73 0.22
C LYS A 117 9.53 1.29 0.63
N THR A 118 10.39 0.39 0.15
CA THR A 118 10.49 -0.96 0.72
C THR A 118 10.89 -0.89 2.19
N PRO A 119 10.18 -1.54 3.12
CA PRO A 119 10.54 -1.59 4.53
C PRO A 119 11.91 -2.24 4.76
N LEU A 120 12.41 -2.16 6.01
CA LEU A 120 13.62 -2.86 6.40
C LEU A 120 13.48 -4.38 6.17
N ARG A 121 14.57 -5.05 5.79
CA ARG A 121 14.57 -6.45 5.35
C ARG A 121 13.82 -7.41 6.28
N HIS A 122 13.97 -7.26 7.60
CA HIS A 122 13.30 -8.10 8.59
C HIS A 122 11.78 -7.84 8.71
N LEU A 123 11.28 -6.77 8.06
CA LEU A 123 9.86 -6.41 8.03
C LEU A 123 9.21 -6.70 6.66
N CYS A 124 9.95 -7.27 5.71
CA CYS A 124 9.52 -7.44 4.31
C CYS A 124 8.77 -8.75 4.03
N SER A 125 8.38 -9.54 5.02
CA SER A 125 7.69 -10.83 4.79
C SER A 125 6.41 -10.68 3.97
N HIS A 126 5.67 -9.62 4.19
CA HIS A 126 4.43 -9.29 3.48
C HIS A 126 4.61 -8.25 2.36
N THR A 127 5.82 -7.73 2.15
CA THR A 127 6.05 -6.65 1.20
C THR A 127 5.98 -7.16 -0.24
N HIS A 128 5.30 -6.40 -1.09
CA HIS A 128 5.21 -6.62 -2.54
C HIS A 128 6.07 -5.60 -3.30
N ALA A 129 6.40 -5.92 -4.55
CA ALA A 129 7.07 -5.01 -5.48
C ALA A 129 6.03 -4.10 -6.18
N GLY A 130 5.14 -3.49 -5.41
CA GLY A 130 3.97 -2.73 -5.88
C GLY A 130 4.10 -1.21 -5.76
N CYS A 131 5.30 -0.66 -5.62
CA CYS A 131 5.48 0.80 -5.55
C CYS A 131 4.88 1.49 -6.79
N LEU A 132 4.14 2.58 -6.57
CA LEU A 132 3.31 3.33 -7.51
C LEU A 132 2.10 2.54 -8.07
N SER A 133 1.77 1.37 -7.53
CA SER A 133 0.47 0.77 -7.83
C SER A 133 -0.66 1.49 -7.12
N PHE A 134 -1.87 1.38 -7.69
CA PHE A 134 -3.07 1.93 -7.08
C PHE A 134 -4.27 0.99 -7.26
N GLU A 135 -5.25 1.13 -6.41
CA GLU A 135 -6.57 0.54 -6.56
C GLU A 135 -7.61 1.64 -6.71
N MET A 136 -8.64 1.37 -7.50
CA MET A 136 -9.74 2.31 -7.76
C MET A 136 -11.08 1.62 -7.63
N SER A 137 -12.00 2.28 -6.93
CA SER A 137 -13.40 1.90 -6.85
C SER A 137 -14.31 3.12 -7.04
N SER A 138 -15.54 2.90 -7.53
CA SER A 138 -16.61 3.88 -7.52
C SER A 138 -17.88 3.22 -7.01
N ALA A 139 -18.54 3.84 -6.05
CA ALA A 139 -19.57 3.22 -5.22
C ALA A 139 -19.05 1.87 -4.67
N THR A 140 -19.77 0.79 -4.87
CA THR A 140 -19.38 -0.56 -4.42
C THR A 140 -18.63 -1.37 -5.49
N GLN A 141 -18.34 -0.78 -6.65
CA GLN A 141 -17.67 -1.47 -7.75
C GLN A 141 -16.18 -1.14 -7.77
N ARG A 142 -15.33 -2.17 -7.91
CA ARG A 142 -13.89 -2.01 -8.09
C ARG A 142 -13.56 -2.07 -9.58
N PHE A 143 -12.80 -1.11 -10.05
CA PHE A 143 -12.37 -1.00 -11.45
C PHE A 143 -10.92 -1.43 -11.65
N ILE A 144 -10.05 -1.09 -10.70
CA ILE A 144 -8.64 -1.43 -10.72
C ILE A 144 -8.30 -2.02 -9.36
N ILE A 145 -7.72 -3.22 -9.37
CA ILE A 145 -7.29 -3.94 -8.16
C ILE A 145 -5.93 -4.58 -8.38
N ASN A 146 -5.14 -4.69 -7.34
CA ASN A 146 -3.96 -5.55 -7.33
C ASN A 146 -4.39 -7.02 -7.18
N ALA A 147 -3.59 -7.96 -7.64
CA ALA A 147 -3.91 -9.39 -7.55
C ALA A 147 -4.11 -9.89 -6.10
N GLY A 148 -3.48 -9.20 -5.14
CA GLY A 148 -3.50 -9.63 -3.75
C GLY A 148 -2.63 -10.86 -3.48
N LEU A 149 -2.66 -11.36 -2.24
CA LEU A 149 -1.95 -12.55 -1.84
C LEU A 149 -2.88 -13.76 -1.92
N ASP A 150 -2.49 -14.77 -2.68
CA ASP A 150 -3.14 -16.08 -2.64
C ASP A 150 -2.77 -16.81 -1.33
N THR A 151 -3.65 -16.75 -0.34
CA THR A 151 -3.43 -17.33 0.99
C THR A 151 -3.59 -18.86 1.00
N LEU A 152 -4.33 -19.42 0.03
CA LEU A 152 -4.59 -20.84 -0.09
C LEU A 152 -3.73 -21.55 -1.12
N GLY A 153 -3.07 -20.77 -2.00
CA GLY A 153 -2.28 -21.28 -3.10
C GLY A 153 -0.90 -21.82 -2.72
N LEU A 154 -0.23 -22.39 -3.71
CA LEU A 154 1.13 -22.87 -3.59
C LEU A 154 2.12 -21.72 -3.31
N ALA A 155 3.27 -22.02 -2.72
CA ALA A 155 4.33 -21.02 -2.46
C ALA A 155 4.72 -20.24 -3.73
N LYS A 156 4.70 -20.89 -4.89
CA LYS A 156 4.98 -20.25 -6.18
C LYS A 156 3.92 -19.20 -6.56
N THR A 157 2.63 -19.48 -6.42
CA THR A 157 1.55 -18.54 -6.73
C THR A 157 1.57 -17.35 -5.78
N ARG A 158 1.87 -17.59 -4.51
CA ARG A 158 2.07 -16.54 -3.51
C ARG A 158 3.24 -15.62 -3.85
N LEU A 159 4.36 -16.18 -4.34
CA LEU A 159 5.50 -15.36 -4.80
C LEU A 159 5.12 -14.53 -6.04
N LEU A 160 4.39 -15.11 -7.00
CA LEU A 160 3.94 -14.39 -8.20
C LEU A 160 3.05 -13.18 -7.83
N GLY A 161 2.18 -13.31 -6.85
CA GLY A 161 1.35 -12.21 -6.32
C GLY A 161 2.17 -11.05 -5.72
N ARG A 162 3.44 -11.27 -5.37
CA ARG A 162 4.34 -10.23 -4.85
C ARG A 162 5.13 -9.48 -5.92
N LEU A 163 5.17 -9.99 -7.16
CA LEU A 163 5.91 -9.35 -8.25
C LEU A 163 5.20 -8.08 -8.74
N THR A 164 5.95 -7.16 -9.32
CA THR A 164 5.38 -5.92 -9.91
C THR A 164 4.31 -6.22 -10.96
N ALA A 165 4.46 -7.31 -11.71
CA ALA A 165 3.50 -7.71 -12.73
C ALA A 165 2.09 -8.07 -12.18
N ALA A 166 1.96 -8.30 -10.87
CA ALA A 166 0.69 -8.58 -10.18
C ALA A 166 0.02 -7.31 -9.62
N HIS A 167 0.53 -6.13 -9.99
CA HIS A 167 0.07 -4.84 -9.47
C HIS A 167 -0.22 -3.86 -10.61
N SER A 168 -1.11 -2.90 -10.35
CA SER A 168 -1.49 -1.83 -11.27
C SER A 168 -0.38 -0.78 -11.42
N THR A 169 0.79 -1.20 -11.87
CA THR A 169 1.98 -0.35 -12.10
C THR A 169 2.78 -0.86 -13.28
N ALA A 170 3.96 -0.28 -13.53
CA ALA A 170 4.75 -0.58 -14.69
C ALA A 170 5.88 -1.57 -14.41
N THR A 171 6.11 -2.50 -15.34
CA THR A 171 7.32 -3.32 -15.40
C THR A 171 8.20 -2.89 -16.57
N ILE A 172 9.52 -2.97 -16.41
CA ILE A 172 10.50 -2.71 -17.45
C ILE A 172 11.20 -4.02 -17.80
N ASN A 173 11.22 -4.39 -19.09
CA ASN A 173 11.83 -5.64 -19.60
C ASN A 173 11.37 -6.87 -18.79
N ASN A 174 10.08 -6.96 -18.47
CA ASN A 174 9.47 -8.01 -17.63
C ASN A 174 10.14 -8.18 -16.26
N THR A 175 10.75 -7.14 -15.73
CA THR A 175 11.47 -7.16 -14.45
C THR A 175 10.66 -6.42 -13.37
N SER A 176 10.67 -6.95 -12.16
CA SER A 176 10.05 -6.30 -11.00
C SER A 176 10.89 -5.13 -10.47
N SER A 177 10.25 -4.11 -9.91
CA SER A 177 10.91 -2.98 -9.24
C SER A 177 11.72 -3.39 -8.00
N CYS A 178 11.43 -4.57 -7.43
CA CYS A 178 12.19 -5.17 -6.34
C CYS A 178 12.78 -6.52 -6.74
N GLN A 179 13.87 -6.92 -6.09
CA GLN A 179 14.47 -8.24 -6.25
C GLN A 179 14.13 -9.13 -5.07
N PHE A 180 13.63 -10.32 -5.36
CA PHE A 180 13.45 -11.40 -4.38
C PHE A 180 14.65 -12.32 -4.41
N LYS A 181 14.94 -13.05 -3.33
CA LYS A 181 16.01 -14.04 -3.33
C LYS A 181 15.75 -15.12 -4.38
N LYS A 182 16.80 -15.50 -5.16
CA LYS A 182 16.66 -16.45 -6.27
C LYS A 182 16.20 -17.85 -5.86
N ASN A 183 16.48 -18.27 -4.64
CA ASN A 183 16.16 -19.61 -4.11
C ASN A 183 15.03 -19.54 -3.07
N ALA A 184 14.14 -18.55 -3.15
CA ALA A 184 13.03 -18.41 -2.24
C ALA A 184 12.09 -19.61 -2.35
N GLN A 185 12.16 -20.54 -1.41
CA GLN A 185 11.21 -21.64 -1.27
C GLN A 185 9.95 -21.21 -0.52
N SER A 186 9.99 -20.05 0.12
CA SER A 186 8.90 -19.50 0.91
C SER A 186 8.39 -18.17 0.32
N CYS A 187 7.07 -18.00 0.29
CA CYS A 187 6.43 -16.71 -0.05
C CYS A 187 6.73 -15.58 0.94
N GLN A 188 7.29 -15.91 2.11
CA GLN A 188 7.66 -14.95 3.14
C GLN A 188 9.11 -14.45 3.05
N GLU A 189 9.86 -14.93 2.05
CA GLU A 189 11.24 -14.47 1.84
C GLU A 189 11.31 -12.95 1.68
N PRO A 190 12.23 -12.30 2.40
CA PRO A 190 12.36 -10.86 2.33
C PRO A 190 12.85 -10.40 0.95
N ILE A 191 12.49 -9.18 0.59
CA ILE A 191 13.05 -8.52 -0.58
C ILE A 191 14.56 -8.33 -0.38
N ALA A 192 15.35 -8.79 -1.32
CA ALA A 192 16.82 -8.68 -1.29
C ALA A 192 17.29 -7.26 -1.63
N ASP A 193 16.66 -6.63 -2.64
CA ASP A 193 16.87 -5.24 -3.04
C ASP A 193 15.54 -4.65 -3.52
N GLY A 194 15.22 -3.45 -3.05
CA GLY A 194 13.93 -2.84 -3.31
C GLY A 194 14.03 -1.32 -3.47
N VAL A 195 12.89 -0.67 -3.52
CA VAL A 195 12.76 0.78 -3.61
C VAL A 195 13.32 1.44 -2.35
N ARG A 196 14.32 2.29 -2.50
CA ARG A 196 15.00 3.00 -1.40
C ARG A 196 14.56 4.44 -1.28
N ASN A 197 14.28 5.07 -2.41
CA ASN A 197 13.87 6.47 -2.46
C ASN A 197 12.56 6.60 -3.25
N VAL A 198 11.64 7.33 -2.65
CA VAL A 198 10.41 7.80 -3.29
C VAL A 198 10.36 9.30 -3.11
N LYS A 199 10.24 10.04 -4.22
CA LYS A 199 9.94 11.47 -4.21
C LYS A 199 8.43 11.62 -4.40
N LEU A 200 7.82 12.55 -3.68
CA LEU A 200 6.39 12.81 -3.72
C LEU A 200 6.13 14.30 -3.77
N SER A 201 5.27 14.71 -4.70
CA SER A 201 4.60 16.01 -4.73
C SER A 201 3.10 15.79 -4.71
N ARG A 202 2.38 16.46 -3.81
CA ARG A 202 0.91 16.42 -3.77
C ARG A 202 0.33 17.56 -4.62
N ILE A 203 -0.77 17.26 -5.28
CA ILE A 203 -1.54 18.21 -6.09
C ILE A 203 -2.83 18.49 -5.32
N GLU A 204 -3.00 19.75 -4.92
CA GLU A 204 -4.21 20.21 -4.22
C GLU A 204 -4.74 21.44 -4.98
N GLY A 205 -5.77 21.24 -5.79
CA GLY A 205 -6.40 22.28 -6.59
C GLY A 205 -7.89 22.42 -6.28
N PRO A 206 -8.57 23.47 -6.78
CA PRO A 206 -10.00 23.69 -6.57
C PRO A 206 -10.85 22.59 -7.23
N GLU A 207 -10.47 22.11 -8.40
CA GLU A 207 -11.25 21.16 -9.20
C GLU A 207 -10.74 19.72 -9.12
N ARG A 208 -9.47 19.53 -8.79
CA ARG A 208 -8.81 18.20 -8.73
C ARG A 208 -7.79 18.12 -7.61
N ALA A 209 -7.54 16.92 -7.15
CA ALA A 209 -6.43 16.59 -6.26
C ALA A 209 -5.73 15.33 -6.73
N GLY A 210 -4.46 15.19 -6.35
CA GLY A 210 -3.66 14.07 -6.81
C GLY A 210 -2.26 14.06 -6.25
N PHE A 211 -1.38 13.37 -6.95
CA PHE A 211 0.04 13.31 -6.63
C PHE A 211 0.89 13.05 -7.87
N ILE A 212 2.16 13.41 -7.77
CA ILE A 212 3.25 12.96 -8.64
C ILE A 212 4.25 12.26 -7.72
N ALA A 213 4.57 11.01 -8.02
CA ALA A 213 5.55 10.26 -7.23
C ALA A 213 6.53 9.51 -8.15
N SER A 214 7.81 9.46 -7.76
CA SER A 214 8.82 8.71 -8.50
C SER A 214 9.63 7.83 -7.58
N HIS A 215 10.12 6.68 -8.11
CA HIS A 215 10.92 5.73 -7.35
C HIS A 215 12.17 5.26 -8.10
N ASP A 216 13.15 4.78 -7.33
CA ASP A 216 14.46 4.31 -7.80
C ASP A 216 14.55 2.78 -7.99
N GLY A 217 13.44 2.05 -7.99
CA GLY A 217 13.42 0.58 -8.05
C GLY A 217 14.06 -0.02 -9.31
N TYR A 218 14.16 0.74 -10.40
CA TYR A 218 14.81 0.35 -11.67
C TYR A 218 16.16 1.00 -11.86
N LEU A 219 16.55 1.96 -11.00
CA LEU A 219 17.75 2.77 -11.20
C LEU A 219 19.02 1.93 -11.27
N LYS A 220 19.24 1.05 -10.31
CA LYS A 220 20.47 0.26 -10.20
C LYS A 220 20.70 -0.70 -11.38
N ARG A 221 19.61 -1.22 -11.98
CA ARG A 221 19.67 -2.26 -12.99
C ARG A 221 19.53 -1.75 -14.42
N MET A 222 18.84 -0.64 -14.58
CA MET A 222 18.42 -0.13 -15.89
C MET A 222 18.72 1.36 -16.06
N ASN A 223 19.30 1.99 -15.04
CA ASN A 223 19.52 3.45 -15.00
C ASN A 223 18.24 4.27 -15.24
N LEU A 224 17.06 3.74 -14.85
CA LEU A 224 15.77 4.37 -15.05
C LEU A 224 15.08 4.68 -13.71
N LEU A 225 14.52 5.88 -13.62
CA LEU A 225 13.53 6.27 -12.62
C LEU A 225 12.16 6.10 -13.23
N HIS A 226 11.21 5.58 -12.46
CA HIS A 226 9.79 5.54 -12.82
C HIS A 226 9.06 6.60 -12.03
N GLU A 227 8.33 7.47 -12.73
CA GLU A 227 7.44 8.48 -12.18
C GLU A 227 6.01 8.20 -12.63
N ARG A 228 5.06 8.34 -11.72
CA ARG A 228 3.63 8.29 -11.99
C ARG A 228 2.95 9.52 -11.41
N ALA A 229 2.10 10.15 -12.21
CA ALA A 229 1.12 11.11 -11.75
C ALA A 229 -0.28 10.51 -11.80
N LEU A 230 -1.10 10.82 -10.79
CA LEU A 230 -2.53 10.53 -10.77
C LEU A 230 -3.28 11.71 -10.20
N THR A 231 -4.34 12.13 -10.87
CA THR A 231 -5.28 13.14 -10.40
C THR A 231 -6.71 12.66 -10.52
N LEU A 232 -7.53 13.02 -9.55
CA LEU A 232 -8.97 12.76 -9.53
C LEU A 232 -9.71 14.09 -9.41
N THR A 233 -10.71 14.29 -10.25
CA THR A 233 -11.58 15.48 -10.15
C THR A 233 -12.45 15.41 -8.90
N LYS A 234 -12.76 16.56 -8.30
CA LYS A 234 -13.54 16.64 -7.05
C LYS A 234 -15.01 16.23 -7.20
N ASP A 235 -15.50 16.16 -8.42
CA ASP A 235 -16.78 15.53 -8.74
C ASP A 235 -16.70 13.99 -8.82
N GLY A 236 -15.48 13.42 -8.73
CA GLY A 236 -15.21 11.99 -8.71
C GLY A 236 -15.39 11.27 -10.05
N LYS A 237 -15.52 12.00 -11.17
CA LYS A 237 -15.87 11.41 -12.46
C LYS A 237 -14.67 11.10 -13.35
N ILE A 238 -13.58 11.83 -13.21
CA ILE A 238 -12.43 11.74 -14.13
C ILE A 238 -11.18 11.45 -13.29
N ILE A 239 -10.49 10.37 -13.64
CA ILE A 239 -9.13 10.09 -13.21
C ILE A 239 -8.21 10.27 -14.42
N GLU A 240 -7.15 11.02 -14.23
CA GLU A 240 -6.12 11.22 -15.24
C GLU A 240 -4.76 10.88 -14.65
N GLY A 241 -3.90 10.29 -15.46
CA GLY A 241 -2.55 9.98 -15.03
C GLY A 241 -1.60 9.76 -16.19
N TYR A 242 -0.31 9.79 -15.88
CA TYR A 242 0.74 9.40 -16.80
C TYR A 242 1.84 8.63 -16.07
N ASP A 243 2.58 7.83 -16.81
CA ASP A 243 3.82 7.22 -16.39
C ASP A 243 4.98 7.78 -17.22
N GLN A 244 6.05 8.18 -16.55
CA GLN A 244 7.27 8.69 -17.18
C GLN A 244 8.47 7.89 -16.70
N PHE A 245 9.38 7.61 -17.65
CA PHE A 245 10.63 6.90 -17.39
C PHE A 245 11.79 7.76 -17.82
N THR A 246 12.67 8.12 -16.88
CA THR A 246 13.79 9.03 -17.14
C THR A 246 15.09 8.37 -16.77
N HIS A 247 16.12 8.53 -17.64
CA HIS A 247 17.48 8.13 -17.31
C HIS A 247 18.05 9.04 -16.23
N SER A 248 18.77 8.44 -15.28
CA SER A 248 19.53 9.23 -14.32
C SER A 248 20.75 9.83 -15.01
N SER A 249 20.99 11.11 -14.76
CA SER A 249 22.15 11.85 -15.29
C SER A 249 23.52 11.29 -14.83
N SER A 250 23.56 10.41 -13.85
CA SER A 250 24.78 9.82 -13.29
C SER A 250 25.21 8.51 -13.92
N GLY A 251 24.45 7.96 -14.88
CA GLY A 251 24.74 6.69 -15.51
C GLY A 251 24.99 6.82 -17.01
N HIS A 252 25.83 5.93 -17.59
CA HIS A 252 25.94 5.80 -19.04
C HIS A 252 24.56 5.39 -19.59
N ALA A 253 24.07 6.11 -20.59
CA ALA A 253 22.91 5.67 -21.34
C ALA A 253 23.24 4.27 -21.91
N PRO A 254 22.40 3.25 -21.72
CA PRO A 254 22.61 1.98 -22.39
C PRO A 254 22.56 2.24 -23.90
N SER A 255 23.58 1.72 -24.61
CA SER A 255 23.59 1.66 -26.07
C SER A 255 22.28 1.02 -26.55
N ASP A 256 21.62 1.57 -27.56
CA ASP A 256 20.57 1.09 -28.48
C ASP A 256 19.75 -0.18 -28.13
N VAL A 257 19.60 -0.55 -26.87
CA VAL A 257 18.80 -1.69 -26.46
C VAL A 257 17.34 -1.25 -26.29
N GLU A 258 16.48 -1.83 -27.10
CA GLU A 258 15.03 -1.63 -27.01
C GLU A 258 14.53 -1.90 -25.57
N THR A 259 13.93 -0.91 -24.94
CA THR A 259 13.36 -1.02 -23.58
C THR A 259 11.85 -1.24 -23.67
N LYS A 260 11.40 -2.42 -23.24
CA LYS A 260 9.98 -2.78 -23.21
C LYS A 260 9.36 -2.36 -21.89
N ILE A 261 8.36 -1.49 -21.95
CA ILE A 261 7.58 -1.04 -20.79
C ILE A 261 6.18 -1.65 -20.89
N ALA A 262 5.71 -2.28 -19.81
CA ALA A 262 4.35 -2.78 -19.73
C ALA A 262 3.67 -2.17 -18.49
N ILE A 263 2.65 -1.34 -18.73
CA ILE A 263 1.78 -0.78 -17.71
C ILE A 263 0.59 -1.73 -17.56
N ARG A 264 0.23 -2.07 -16.33
CA ARG A 264 -0.88 -2.94 -16.01
C ARG A 264 -1.92 -2.23 -15.16
N PHE A 265 -3.16 -2.66 -15.31
CA PHE A 265 -4.30 -2.20 -14.54
C PHE A 265 -5.18 -3.37 -14.12
#